data_71b927b217b80bade413824da9aee139
#
_entry.id   71b927b217b80bade413824da9aee139
#
_cell.length_a   1.000
_cell.length_b   1.000
_cell.length_c   1.000
_cell.angle_alpha   90.00
_cell.angle_beta   90.00
_cell.angle_gamma   90.00
#
_symmetry.space_group_name_H-M   'P 1'
#
loop_
_entity.id
_entity.type
_entity.pdbx_description
1 polymer ?
#
loop_
_entity_poly.entity_id
_entity_poly.type
_entity_poly.pdbx_seq_one_letter_code
_entity_poly.pdbx_strand_id
1 'polypeptide(L)'
;MERKLAAILAADVVAYSALMEADEAGTFDRLKARREELFEPEINKHHGRVFKLMGDGLLAEFGSVVDAVECAVTLQRGMAERNASVPDGKGIEVRIGINLGEVIVEGEDRYGEGVNVAARLQQLAEPGGICVSGKVAREVEKKLAFGFEPMGEQHVKNIAEPIACYRVSLQIAPPPRPGRRLSAARNLPKRATIAVLPFNNMSGDPEQDYFSDGITEDIITDLSKISGLHVVARNTAFTYKGKPVNVQQAAQELGTRFVLEGSVRKAGSRVRVTGQLIDGKDGSHVWADRYDRELTDIFAIQDEITHAIVDQLKVKLLPGEKKALAATPTENIEAYTYYLRGRQFSHMCSKSYVLLARRMFSKAADLDPNYARAYAGIADCDSILHSWHHDTDVSIDGILAMSAKALALDPNLAEAHASRGLALQFSERNKEAIAEFEHALVLDPNLYEANYFYARFFFKQGDFQKAAEFLERAAQIRSDDYRSPVLLTAVYRSLGRPVDRERSARLGLERAERELNLHPENSGPAQFGALALAHLGERDRAKDWAARTLAIDPDDLVAQYNIACAYAQLGDLDSAMDLLEKVPPHRTSEQILWFKNDSDLDPVRSHPRYQKLLESVGDQRAPT
;
A
#
# COMPACT_ATOMS: atom_id res chain seq x y z
N MET A 1 32.50 33.67 20.46
CA MET A 1 31.52 33.09 19.55
C MET A 1 30.22 32.93 20.32
N GLU A 2 29.23 33.66 19.92
CA GLU A 2 27.89 33.56 20.52
C GLU A 2 27.13 32.40 19.85
N ARG A 3 26.53 31.52 20.67
CA ARG A 3 25.65 30.43 20.19
C ARG A 3 24.23 30.72 20.62
N LYS A 4 23.28 30.48 19.73
CA LYS A 4 21.85 30.58 20.05
C LYS A 4 21.06 29.46 19.38
N LEU A 5 19.91 29.13 19.94
CA LEU A 5 18.93 28.25 19.30
C LEU A 5 18.06 29.09 18.36
N ALA A 6 17.94 28.68 17.11
CA ALA A 6 17.12 29.38 16.11
C ALA A 6 16.45 28.37 15.15
N ALA A 7 15.30 28.76 14.64
CA ALA A 7 14.70 28.06 13.51
C ALA A 7 15.29 28.64 12.22
N ILE A 8 15.88 27.77 11.40
CA ILE A 8 16.51 28.13 10.14
C ILE A 8 15.65 27.64 8.98
N LEU A 9 15.31 28.54 8.10
CA LEU A 9 14.64 28.29 6.82
C LEU A 9 15.66 28.39 5.70
N ALA A 10 15.79 27.35 4.90
CA ALA A 10 16.54 27.33 3.65
C ALA A 10 15.57 27.18 2.48
N ALA A 11 15.69 28.03 1.48
CA ALA A 11 14.91 27.97 0.24
C ALA A 11 15.84 28.00 -0.97
N ASP A 12 15.49 27.26 -2.03
CA ASP A 12 16.28 27.12 -3.25
C ASP A 12 15.38 26.90 -4.47
N VAL A 13 15.80 27.41 -5.64
CA VAL A 13 15.03 27.31 -6.88
C VAL A 13 15.25 25.95 -7.55
N VAL A 14 14.16 25.32 -7.97
CA VAL A 14 14.22 24.04 -8.67
C VAL A 14 14.74 24.23 -10.10
N ALA A 15 15.73 23.42 -10.48
CA ALA A 15 16.30 23.40 -11.83
C ALA A 15 16.78 24.79 -12.33
N TYR A 16 17.32 25.62 -11.44
CA TYR A 16 17.76 26.98 -11.76
C TYR A 16 18.68 27.07 -12.98
N SER A 17 19.67 26.18 -13.09
CA SER A 17 20.59 26.17 -14.25
C SER A 17 19.85 25.98 -15.58
N ALA A 18 18.85 25.11 -15.63
CA ALA A 18 18.06 24.88 -16.83
C ALA A 18 17.15 26.08 -17.18
N LEU A 19 16.61 26.76 -16.14
CA LEU A 19 15.84 28.00 -16.35
C LEU A 19 16.72 29.14 -16.88
N MET A 20 17.95 29.22 -16.39
CA MET A 20 18.94 30.22 -16.88
C MET A 20 19.40 29.91 -18.30
N GLU A 21 19.61 28.67 -18.65
CA GLU A 21 19.94 28.27 -20.04
C GLU A 21 18.81 28.59 -21.02
N ALA A 22 17.56 28.46 -20.60
CA ALA A 22 16.39 28.74 -21.44
C ALA A 22 16.10 30.23 -21.62
N ASP A 23 16.28 31.03 -20.57
CA ASP A 23 15.96 32.47 -20.55
C ASP A 23 16.70 33.15 -19.38
N GLU A 24 17.98 33.52 -19.58
CA GLU A 24 18.85 34.04 -18.53
C GLU A 24 18.31 35.37 -17.94
N ALA A 25 18.07 36.35 -18.78
CA ALA A 25 17.62 37.67 -18.35
C ALA A 25 16.23 37.63 -17.70
N GLY A 26 15.28 36.96 -18.34
CA GLY A 26 13.93 36.85 -17.81
C GLY A 26 13.85 36.01 -16.53
N THR A 27 14.67 34.96 -16.37
CA THR A 27 14.73 34.16 -15.15
C THR A 27 15.32 34.98 -14.00
N PHE A 28 16.38 35.71 -14.26
CA PHE A 28 17.00 36.58 -13.25
C PHE A 28 16.03 37.67 -12.76
N ASP A 29 15.35 38.35 -13.68
CA ASP A 29 14.38 39.39 -13.33
C ASP A 29 13.20 38.85 -12.54
N ARG A 30 12.66 37.69 -12.95
CA ARG A 30 11.58 37.03 -12.23
C ARG A 30 12.02 36.60 -10.81
N LEU A 31 13.21 36.03 -10.66
CA LEU A 31 13.72 35.63 -9.34
C LEU A 31 13.94 36.84 -8.44
N LYS A 32 14.48 37.91 -8.96
CA LYS A 32 14.67 39.17 -8.24
C LYS A 32 13.32 39.73 -7.78
N ALA A 33 12.33 39.81 -8.67
CA ALA A 33 10.97 40.23 -8.32
C ALA A 33 10.34 39.34 -7.23
N ARG A 34 10.46 37.99 -7.33
CA ARG A 34 9.97 37.07 -6.29
C ARG A 34 10.62 37.35 -4.93
N ARG A 35 11.90 37.64 -4.90
CA ARG A 35 12.63 37.95 -3.67
C ARG A 35 12.13 39.24 -3.05
N GLU A 36 12.08 40.30 -3.82
CA GLU A 36 11.73 41.65 -3.34
C GLU A 36 10.23 41.78 -3.01
N GLU A 37 9.34 41.13 -3.78
CA GLU A 37 7.89 41.30 -3.66
C GLU A 37 7.22 40.23 -2.79
N LEU A 38 7.87 39.07 -2.53
CA LEU A 38 7.27 37.97 -1.78
C LEU A 38 8.16 37.50 -0.64
N PHE A 39 9.42 37.07 -0.90
CA PHE A 39 10.23 36.42 0.12
C PHE A 39 10.60 37.35 1.25
N GLU A 40 11.24 38.49 0.96
CA GLU A 40 11.68 39.42 1.99
C GLU A 40 10.50 40.03 2.78
N PRO A 41 9.39 40.47 2.16
CA PRO A 41 8.24 40.97 2.90
C PRO A 41 7.59 39.91 3.83
N GLU A 42 7.39 38.70 3.33
CA GLU A 42 6.74 37.63 4.15
C GLU A 42 7.67 37.14 5.27
N ILE A 43 8.98 37.02 5.03
CA ILE A 43 9.95 36.66 6.08
C ILE A 43 9.94 37.71 7.20
N ASN A 44 9.98 39.00 6.83
CA ASN A 44 9.94 40.09 7.82
C ASN A 44 8.60 40.16 8.56
N LYS A 45 7.48 39.94 7.90
CA LYS A 45 6.13 39.92 8.49
C LYS A 45 5.97 38.77 9.53
N HIS A 46 6.64 37.65 9.30
CA HIS A 46 6.71 36.53 10.24
C HIS A 46 7.92 36.62 11.21
N HIS A 47 8.42 37.84 11.49
CA HIS A 47 9.52 38.11 12.43
C HIS A 47 10.83 37.37 12.11
N GLY A 48 11.01 36.94 10.85
CA GLY A 48 12.23 36.36 10.34
C GLY A 48 13.22 37.39 9.81
N ARG A 49 14.46 36.99 9.60
CA ARG A 49 15.51 37.78 8.99
C ARG A 49 16.30 36.94 7.98
N VAL A 50 16.41 37.44 6.75
CA VAL A 50 17.35 36.86 5.77
C VAL A 50 18.77 37.24 6.20
N PHE A 51 19.63 36.24 6.36
CA PHE A 51 21.03 36.45 6.75
C PHE A 51 22.02 36.04 5.66
N LYS A 52 21.56 35.27 4.65
CA LYS A 52 22.43 34.87 3.55
C LYS A 52 21.65 34.68 2.24
N LEU A 53 22.20 35.17 1.15
CA LEU A 53 21.76 34.87 -0.21
C LEU A 53 22.83 34.00 -0.88
N MET A 54 22.40 32.95 -1.58
CA MET A 54 23.29 31.98 -2.22
C MET A 54 22.84 31.73 -3.66
N GLY A 55 23.16 32.70 -4.57
CA GLY A 55 22.74 32.61 -5.96
C GLY A 55 21.22 32.57 -6.10
N ASP A 56 20.68 31.36 -6.36
CA ASP A 56 19.25 31.09 -6.50
C ASP A 56 18.54 30.73 -5.17
N GLY A 57 19.29 30.57 -4.08
CA GLY A 57 18.78 30.23 -2.76
C GLY A 57 18.91 31.34 -1.73
N LEU A 58 18.19 31.19 -0.60
CA LEU A 58 18.30 32.08 0.55
C LEU A 58 18.25 31.28 1.87
N LEU A 59 18.86 31.89 2.91
CA LEU A 59 18.78 31.41 4.29
C LEU A 59 18.21 32.52 5.17
N ALA A 60 17.19 32.15 5.97
CA ALA A 60 16.57 33.04 6.93
C ALA A 60 16.53 32.40 8.34
N GLU A 61 16.65 33.25 9.37
CA GLU A 61 16.49 32.85 10.77
C GLU A 61 15.19 33.37 11.34
N PHE A 62 14.61 32.59 12.27
CA PHE A 62 13.41 32.95 13.03
C PHE A 62 13.61 32.64 14.49
N GLY A 63 13.08 33.49 15.36
CA GLY A 63 13.04 33.25 16.80
C GLY A 63 11.98 32.24 17.21
N SER A 64 11.00 31.97 16.33
CA SER A 64 9.90 31.05 16.55
C SER A 64 9.82 30.02 15.42
N VAL A 65 9.68 28.74 15.79
CA VAL A 65 9.47 27.66 14.84
C VAL A 65 8.10 27.77 14.15
N VAL A 66 7.10 28.27 14.86
CA VAL A 66 5.74 28.52 14.34
C VAL A 66 5.81 29.53 13.22
N ASP A 67 6.47 30.67 13.45
CA ASP A 67 6.62 31.75 12.46
C ASP A 67 7.37 31.25 11.21
N ALA A 68 8.41 30.42 11.40
CA ALA A 68 9.16 29.85 10.27
C ALA A 68 8.30 28.95 9.39
N VAL A 69 7.43 28.10 9.98
CA VAL A 69 6.57 27.18 9.22
C VAL A 69 5.41 27.94 8.56
N GLU A 70 4.77 28.90 9.24
CA GLU A 70 3.72 29.74 8.66
C GLU A 70 4.25 30.59 7.50
N CYS A 71 5.44 31.17 7.65
CA CYS A 71 6.13 31.88 6.58
C CYS A 71 6.34 30.96 5.37
N ALA A 72 6.90 29.77 5.57
CA ALA A 72 7.17 28.83 4.49
C ALA A 72 5.89 28.44 3.72
N VAL A 73 4.79 28.19 4.42
CA VAL A 73 3.48 27.88 3.81
C VAL A 73 2.96 29.08 3.00
N THR A 74 3.09 30.29 3.54
CA THR A 74 2.68 31.52 2.84
C THR A 74 3.52 31.76 1.59
N LEU A 75 4.84 31.52 1.66
CA LEU A 75 5.74 31.61 0.52
C LEU A 75 5.36 30.63 -0.59
N GLN A 76 5.11 29.36 -0.28
CA GLN A 76 4.75 28.35 -1.28
C GLN A 76 3.41 28.65 -1.95
N ARG A 77 2.42 29.14 -1.20
CA ARG A 77 1.13 29.57 -1.75
C ARG A 77 1.29 30.77 -2.66
N GLY A 78 2.04 31.79 -2.22
CA GLY A 78 2.31 32.97 -3.03
C GLY A 78 3.12 32.67 -4.29
N MET A 79 3.99 31.65 -4.27
CA MET A 79 4.68 31.15 -5.47
C MET A 79 3.71 30.44 -6.42
N ALA A 80 2.84 29.56 -5.91
CA ALA A 80 1.85 28.87 -6.71
C ALA A 80 0.87 29.84 -7.41
N GLU A 81 0.37 30.84 -6.69
CA GLU A 81 -0.50 31.88 -7.25
C GLU A 81 0.18 32.67 -8.39
N ARG A 82 1.44 33.04 -8.21
CA ARG A 82 2.20 33.78 -9.23
C ARG A 82 2.57 32.91 -10.43
N ASN A 83 2.78 31.62 -10.23
CA ASN A 83 3.05 30.66 -11.30
C ASN A 83 1.79 30.34 -12.13
N ALA A 84 0.59 30.44 -11.56
CA ALA A 84 -0.67 30.20 -12.28
C ALA A 84 -0.89 31.16 -13.47
N SER A 85 -0.24 32.33 -13.50
CA SER A 85 -0.30 33.32 -14.58
C SER A 85 0.89 33.26 -15.55
N VAL A 86 1.83 32.34 -15.36
CA VAL A 86 3.05 32.20 -16.18
C VAL A 86 2.86 31.06 -17.19
N PRO A 87 3.28 31.20 -18.46
CA PRO A 87 3.21 30.12 -19.45
C PRO A 87 3.96 28.87 -19.00
N ASP A 88 3.47 27.68 -19.42
CA ASP A 88 4.06 26.39 -19.10
C ASP A 88 5.57 26.36 -19.35
N GLY A 89 6.32 25.86 -18.36
CA GLY A 89 7.76 25.72 -18.40
C GLY A 89 8.57 26.98 -18.01
N LYS A 90 7.91 28.11 -17.69
CA LYS A 90 8.58 29.33 -17.22
C LYS A 90 8.29 29.68 -15.76
N GLY A 91 7.52 28.87 -15.06
CA GLY A 91 7.26 29.03 -13.63
C GLY A 91 8.51 28.78 -12.79
N ILE A 92 8.67 29.54 -11.69
CA ILE A 92 9.75 29.32 -10.72
C ILE A 92 9.16 28.54 -9.55
N GLU A 93 9.64 27.32 -9.33
CA GLU A 93 9.33 26.53 -8.15
C GLU A 93 10.47 26.58 -7.15
N VAL A 94 10.14 26.54 -5.86
CA VAL A 94 11.14 26.55 -4.79
C VAL A 94 10.93 25.37 -3.86
N ARG A 95 12.03 24.88 -3.29
CA ARG A 95 12.05 23.88 -2.22
C ARG A 95 12.39 24.59 -0.92
N ILE A 96 11.69 24.25 0.17
CA ILE A 96 11.95 24.85 1.48
C ILE A 96 12.26 23.77 2.49
N GLY A 97 13.35 23.96 3.26
CA GLY A 97 13.75 23.12 4.39
C GLY A 97 13.78 23.94 5.69
N ILE A 98 13.23 23.40 6.80
CA ILE A 98 13.23 24.08 8.09
C ILE A 98 13.79 23.17 9.18
N ASN A 99 14.74 23.71 9.96
CA ASN A 99 15.32 23.01 11.10
C ASN A 99 15.41 23.92 12.34
N LEU A 100 15.20 23.32 13.52
CA LEU A 100 15.47 23.95 14.80
C LEU A 100 16.80 23.43 15.35
N GLY A 101 17.80 24.30 15.50
CA GLY A 101 19.12 23.88 15.98
C GLY A 101 19.97 25.05 16.47
N GLU A 102 21.11 24.70 17.10
CA GLU A 102 22.10 25.69 17.50
C GLU A 102 22.80 26.29 16.29
N VAL A 103 22.95 27.59 16.30
CA VAL A 103 23.73 28.34 15.31
C VAL A 103 24.79 29.21 15.99
N ILE A 104 25.92 29.38 15.31
CA ILE A 104 27.00 30.28 15.68
C ILE A 104 26.75 31.63 15.00
N VAL A 105 26.72 32.69 15.77
CA VAL A 105 26.53 34.06 15.29
C VAL A 105 27.89 34.69 15.06
N GLU A 106 28.15 35.14 13.82
CA GLU A 106 29.35 35.90 13.46
C GLU A 106 28.95 37.08 12.55
N GLY A 107 28.86 38.25 13.15
CA GLY A 107 28.35 39.45 12.46
C GLY A 107 26.90 39.23 12.00
N GLU A 108 26.66 39.38 10.69
CA GLU A 108 25.35 39.16 10.08
C GLU A 108 25.11 37.72 9.70
N ASP A 109 26.14 36.88 9.60
CA ASP A 109 26.08 35.50 9.16
C ASP A 109 25.78 34.52 10.31
N ARG A 110 25.24 33.32 9.92
CA ARG A 110 24.95 32.19 10.80
C ARG A 110 25.61 30.94 10.26
N TYR A 111 26.27 30.19 11.14
CA TYR A 111 27.00 28.98 10.82
C TYR A 111 26.63 27.85 11.77
N GLY A 112 27.00 26.63 11.40
CA GLY A 112 26.88 25.45 12.26
C GLY A 112 25.92 24.39 11.72
N GLU A 113 25.77 23.35 12.52
CA GLU A 113 24.98 22.17 12.16
C GLU A 113 23.50 22.53 11.88
N GLY A 114 22.93 23.45 12.68
CA GLY A 114 21.54 23.90 12.48
C GLY A 114 21.25 24.43 11.08
N VAL A 115 22.20 25.20 10.51
CA VAL A 115 22.10 25.74 9.13
C VAL A 115 22.28 24.64 8.10
N ASN A 116 23.27 23.76 8.30
CA ASN A 116 23.55 22.66 7.38
C ASN A 116 22.36 21.70 7.27
N VAL A 117 21.73 21.36 8.40
CA VAL A 117 20.52 20.51 8.41
C VAL A 117 19.39 21.16 7.61
N ALA A 118 19.10 22.44 7.82
CA ALA A 118 18.04 23.14 7.05
C ALA A 118 18.29 23.08 5.55
N ALA A 119 19.53 23.31 5.11
CA ALA A 119 19.92 23.23 3.70
C ALA A 119 19.78 21.80 3.12
N ARG A 120 19.98 20.74 3.94
CA ARG A 120 19.76 19.35 3.50
C ARG A 120 18.29 18.98 3.46
N LEU A 121 17.49 19.47 4.41
CA LEU A 121 16.03 19.26 4.40
C LEU A 121 15.39 19.91 3.17
N GLN A 122 15.90 21.08 2.76
CA GLN A 122 15.48 21.74 1.53
C GLN A 122 15.69 20.85 0.31
N GLN A 123 16.83 20.14 0.22
CA GLN A 123 17.10 19.20 -0.88
C GLN A 123 16.17 17.96 -0.90
N LEU A 124 15.61 17.60 0.26
CA LEU A 124 14.64 16.51 0.40
C LEU A 124 13.19 16.94 0.09
N ALA A 125 12.92 18.25 0.07
CA ALA A 125 11.61 18.75 -0.28
C ALA A 125 11.30 18.53 -1.77
N GLU A 126 10.06 18.24 -2.09
CA GLU A 126 9.57 18.21 -3.48
C GLU A 126 9.50 19.63 -4.06
N PRO A 127 9.51 19.80 -5.40
CA PRO A 127 9.22 21.10 -6.02
C PRO A 127 7.91 21.70 -5.48
N GLY A 128 7.95 22.95 -5.03
CA GLY A 128 6.80 23.58 -4.38
C GLY A 128 6.50 23.06 -2.96
N GLY A 129 7.33 22.18 -2.39
CA GLY A 129 7.12 21.53 -1.10
C GLY A 129 7.94 22.12 0.05
N ILE A 130 7.63 21.68 1.28
CA ILE A 130 8.30 22.06 2.52
C ILE A 130 8.67 20.78 3.28
N CYS A 131 9.95 20.64 3.63
CA CYS A 131 10.45 19.56 4.48
C CYS A 131 10.96 20.13 5.82
N VAL A 132 10.54 19.55 6.93
CA VAL A 132 10.92 20.01 8.28
C VAL A 132 11.58 18.89 9.08
N SER A 133 12.49 19.24 10.01
CA SER A 133 13.05 18.25 10.92
C SER A 133 12.01 17.78 11.96
N GLY A 134 12.22 16.59 12.52
CA GLY A 134 11.36 16.06 13.59
C GLY A 134 11.31 16.93 14.83
N LYS A 135 12.35 17.75 15.09
CA LYS A 135 12.33 18.76 16.13
C LYS A 135 11.30 19.84 15.83
N VAL A 136 11.27 20.35 14.60
CA VAL A 136 10.31 21.34 14.12
C VAL A 136 8.89 20.77 14.14
N ALA A 137 8.66 19.60 13.56
CA ALA A 137 7.34 18.97 13.50
C ALA A 137 6.72 18.83 14.90
N ARG A 138 7.47 18.30 15.88
CA ARG A 138 7.00 18.14 17.27
C ARG A 138 6.62 19.45 17.95
N GLU A 139 7.34 20.54 17.65
CA GLU A 139 7.07 21.85 18.25
C GLU A 139 5.81 22.53 17.70
N VAL A 140 5.46 22.25 16.44
CA VAL A 140 4.40 22.97 15.73
C VAL A 140 3.12 22.18 15.50
N GLU A 141 3.18 20.83 15.54
CA GLU A 141 2.04 19.93 15.25
C GLU A 141 0.77 20.25 16.06
N LYS A 142 0.93 20.73 17.30
CA LYS A 142 -0.19 21.11 18.17
C LYS A 142 -0.58 22.58 18.07
N LYS A 143 0.20 23.39 17.35
CA LYS A 143 0.05 24.85 17.29
C LYS A 143 -0.46 25.32 15.93
N LEU A 144 -0.22 24.53 14.88
CA LEU A 144 -0.58 24.88 13.50
C LEU A 144 -1.59 23.85 12.94
N ALA A 145 -2.50 24.35 12.10
CA ALA A 145 -3.54 23.52 11.45
C ALA A 145 -3.05 22.86 10.14
N PHE A 146 -1.74 22.70 9.98
CA PHE A 146 -1.15 22.02 8.82
C PHE A 146 -0.93 20.54 9.12
N GLY A 147 -1.00 19.66 8.10
CA GLY A 147 -0.62 18.26 8.21
C GLY A 147 0.91 18.12 8.17
N PHE A 148 1.47 17.21 9.00
CA PHE A 148 2.87 16.85 9.01
C PHE A 148 2.99 15.36 8.69
N GLU A 149 3.40 15.04 7.46
CA GLU A 149 3.52 13.68 6.96
C GLU A 149 4.94 13.18 7.20
N PRO A 150 5.15 12.05 7.93
CA PRO A 150 6.47 11.52 8.20
C PRO A 150 7.12 11.01 6.91
N MET A 151 8.36 11.44 6.66
CA MET A 151 9.22 10.96 5.56
C MET A 151 10.26 9.93 6.04
N GLY A 152 10.18 9.51 7.30
CA GLY A 152 11.14 8.61 7.94
C GLY A 152 12.45 9.29 8.34
N GLU A 153 13.41 8.49 8.80
CA GLU A 153 14.77 8.94 9.12
C GLU A 153 15.61 9.01 7.85
N GLN A 154 16.26 10.14 7.64
CA GLN A 154 17.07 10.41 6.44
C GLN A 154 18.55 10.56 6.82
N HIS A 155 19.41 9.81 6.16
CA HIS A 155 20.86 9.99 6.20
C HIS A 155 21.24 11.11 5.23
N VAL A 156 21.66 12.26 5.77
CA VAL A 156 22.04 13.41 4.97
C VAL A 156 23.56 13.59 4.97
N LYS A 157 24.10 14.02 3.83
CA LYS A 157 25.55 14.13 3.63
C LYS A 157 26.20 15.04 4.69
N ASN A 158 27.28 14.55 5.35
CA ASN A 158 28.06 15.24 6.37
C ASN A 158 27.33 15.48 7.71
N ILE A 159 26.29 14.69 8.03
CA ILE A 159 25.65 14.67 9.34
C ILE A 159 25.71 13.22 9.84
N ALA A 160 26.26 13.04 11.06
CA ALA A 160 26.57 11.71 11.58
C ALA A 160 25.33 10.90 11.97
N GLU A 161 24.29 11.58 12.48
CA GLU A 161 23.05 10.93 12.93
C GLU A 161 21.92 11.10 11.91
N PRO A 162 21.08 10.08 11.68
CA PRO A 162 19.92 10.20 10.83
C PRO A 162 18.92 11.22 11.39
N ILE A 163 18.28 11.97 10.52
CA ILE A 163 17.33 13.02 10.88
C ILE A 163 15.92 12.56 10.52
N ALA A 164 15.03 12.52 11.49
CA ALA A 164 13.60 12.33 11.23
C ALA A 164 13.07 13.54 10.45
N CYS A 165 12.46 13.31 9.29
CA CYS A 165 11.98 14.33 8.36
C CYS A 165 10.47 14.23 8.18
N TYR A 166 9.82 15.40 7.98
CA TYR A 166 8.38 15.50 7.77
C TYR A 166 8.09 16.44 6.61
N ARG A 167 7.12 16.07 5.76
CA ARG A 167 6.54 16.96 4.75
C ARG A 167 5.43 17.78 5.37
N VAL A 168 5.35 19.06 5.05
CA VAL A 168 4.24 19.93 5.46
C VAL A 168 3.19 19.93 4.37
N SER A 169 1.94 19.55 4.68
CA SER A 169 0.80 19.63 3.76
C SER A 169 0.35 21.06 3.61
N LEU A 170 0.34 21.58 2.37
CA LEU A 170 -0.08 22.96 2.04
C LEU A 170 -1.61 23.13 2.01
N GLN A 171 -2.38 22.03 2.07
CA GLN A 171 -3.84 22.08 2.14
C GLN A 171 -4.27 22.37 3.58
N ILE A 172 -4.93 23.52 3.77
CA ILE A 172 -5.68 23.78 5.00
C ILE A 172 -6.90 22.88 4.96
N ALA A 173 -7.14 22.10 6.01
CA ALA A 173 -8.46 21.58 6.24
C ALA A 173 -9.45 22.76 6.20
N PRO A 174 -10.54 22.76 5.41
CA PRO A 174 -11.41 23.91 5.25
C PRO A 174 -11.93 24.35 6.61
N PRO A 175 -11.92 25.65 6.92
CA PRO A 175 -12.49 26.15 8.16
C PRO A 175 -13.98 25.78 8.22
N PRO A 176 -14.52 25.40 9.37
CA PRO A 176 -15.93 25.12 9.52
C PRO A 176 -16.74 26.39 9.16
N ARG A 177 -17.63 26.27 8.16
CA ARG A 177 -18.52 27.35 7.75
C ARG A 177 -19.36 27.80 8.94
N PRO A 178 -19.42 29.10 9.29
CA PRO A 178 -20.28 29.59 10.34
C PRO A 178 -21.74 29.57 9.85
N GLY A 179 -22.56 28.71 10.44
CA GLY A 179 -23.98 28.76 10.20
C GLY A 179 -24.70 27.42 10.10
N ARG A 180 -24.54 26.58 11.10
CA ARG A 180 -25.59 25.70 11.58
C ARG A 180 -25.17 25.18 12.95
N ARG A 181 -25.79 25.74 14.02
CA ARG A 181 -25.73 25.11 15.34
C ARG A 181 -26.33 23.71 15.23
N LEU A 182 -25.50 22.71 15.00
CA LEU A 182 -25.77 21.35 15.39
C LEU A 182 -25.19 21.22 16.79
N SER A 183 -26.11 21.09 17.71
CA SER A 183 -25.89 20.79 19.12
C SER A 183 -24.91 19.61 19.25
N ALA A 184 -24.05 19.73 20.27
CA ALA A 184 -23.14 18.73 20.77
C ALA A 184 -21.97 18.36 19.83
N ALA A 185 -20.83 19.05 20.03
CA ALA A 185 -19.55 18.39 19.85
C ALA A 185 -19.57 17.16 20.75
N ARG A 186 -19.95 16.02 20.21
CA ARG A 186 -19.59 14.72 20.78
C ARG A 186 -18.08 14.69 20.76
N ASN A 187 -17.48 14.75 21.95
CA ASN A 187 -16.17 14.17 22.16
C ASN A 187 -16.25 12.73 21.63
N LEU A 188 -15.81 12.50 20.40
CA LEU A 188 -15.55 11.14 19.94
C LEU A 188 -14.47 10.63 20.89
N PRO A 189 -14.74 9.59 21.66
CA PRO A 189 -13.71 9.00 22.50
C PRO A 189 -12.54 8.65 21.59
N LYS A 190 -11.29 8.95 22.02
CA LYS A 190 -10.09 8.50 21.30
C LYS A 190 -10.26 7.00 21.11
N ARG A 191 -10.41 6.56 19.86
CA ARG A 191 -10.52 5.13 19.55
C ARG A 191 -9.30 4.43 20.14
N ALA A 192 -9.51 3.33 20.85
CA ALA A 192 -8.41 2.50 21.30
C ALA A 192 -7.75 1.89 20.07
N THR A 193 -6.42 1.94 20.02
CA THR A 193 -5.63 1.39 18.89
C THR A 193 -5.03 0.06 19.33
N ILE A 194 -5.24 -0.99 18.52
CA ILE A 194 -4.78 -2.34 18.80
C ILE A 194 -4.13 -2.99 17.58
N ALA A 195 -3.03 -3.71 17.80
CA ALA A 195 -2.44 -4.64 16.85
C ALA A 195 -2.64 -6.07 17.37
N VAL A 196 -3.04 -6.98 16.50
CA VAL A 196 -3.07 -8.43 16.78
C VAL A 196 -1.91 -9.07 16.03
N LEU A 197 -0.89 -9.50 16.75
CA LEU A 197 0.26 -10.20 16.18
C LEU A 197 -0.12 -11.63 15.79
N PRO A 198 0.54 -12.21 14.77
CA PRO A 198 0.32 -13.60 14.38
C PRO A 198 0.51 -14.53 15.57
N PHE A 199 -0.48 -15.36 15.85
CA PHE A 199 -0.40 -16.35 16.91
C PHE A 199 0.62 -17.43 16.55
N ASN A 200 1.51 -17.74 17.49
CA ASN A 200 2.54 -18.74 17.27
C ASN A 200 1.94 -20.14 17.20
N ASN A 201 2.31 -20.91 16.16
CA ASN A 201 1.98 -22.31 16.07
C ASN A 201 2.85 -23.13 17.05
N MET A 202 2.24 -23.67 18.09
CA MET A 202 2.87 -24.51 19.11
C MET A 202 2.47 -25.98 18.97
N SER A 203 1.94 -26.39 17.82
CA SER A 203 1.49 -27.77 17.55
C SER A 203 2.66 -28.75 17.30
N GLY A 204 3.86 -28.21 17.01
CA GLY A 204 5.03 -29.01 16.62
C GLY A 204 4.99 -29.52 15.17
N ASP A 205 4.02 -29.09 14.40
CA ASP A 205 3.81 -29.41 13.00
C ASP A 205 3.65 -28.10 12.19
N PRO A 206 4.63 -27.73 11.33
CA PRO A 206 4.55 -26.53 10.50
C PRO A 206 3.32 -26.51 9.57
N GLU A 207 2.83 -27.69 9.19
CA GLU A 207 1.61 -27.83 8.38
C GLU A 207 0.35 -27.26 9.06
N GLN A 208 0.40 -26.95 10.37
CA GLN A 208 -0.69 -26.35 11.13
C GLN A 208 -0.62 -24.80 11.19
N ASP A 209 0.35 -24.17 10.53
CA ASP A 209 0.51 -22.70 10.52
C ASP A 209 -0.74 -22.01 9.98
N TYR A 210 -1.38 -22.58 8.94
CA TYR A 210 -2.63 -22.04 8.38
C TYR A 210 -3.73 -21.87 9.42
N PHE A 211 -3.76 -22.74 10.42
CA PHE A 211 -4.78 -22.72 11.46
C PHE A 211 -4.54 -21.60 12.47
N SER A 212 -3.29 -21.40 12.91
CA SER A 212 -2.91 -20.29 13.79
C SER A 212 -3.11 -18.93 13.10
N ASP A 213 -2.75 -18.85 11.83
CA ASP A 213 -2.94 -17.68 11.00
C ASP A 213 -4.43 -17.35 10.84
N GLY A 214 -5.25 -18.37 10.55
CA GLY A 214 -6.69 -18.19 10.38
C GLY A 214 -7.38 -17.68 11.65
N ILE A 215 -7.04 -18.22 12.82
CA ILE A 215 -7.55 -17.71 14.10
C ILE A 215 -7.16 -16.24 14.29
N THR A 216 -5.91 -15.88 13.99
CA THR A 216 -5.45 -14.50 14.09
C THR A 216 -6.22 -13.57 13.16
N GLU A 217 -6.46 -14.02 11.91
CA GLU A 217 -7.23 -13.26 10.92
C GLU A 217 -8.68 -13.04 11.34
N ASP A 218 -9.32 -14.07 11.87
CA ASP A 218 -10.71 -13.95 12.33
C ASP A 218 -10.82 -12.98 13.50
N ILE A 219 -9.91 -13.02 14.47
CA ILE A 219 -9.87 -12.05 15.58
C ILE A 219 -9.66 -10.62 15.06
N ILE A 220 -8.76 -10.41 14.10
CA ILE A 220 -8.56 -9.09 13.47
C ILE A 220 -9.84 -8.63 12.79
N THR A 221 -10.49 -9.51 12.04
CA THR A 221 -11.73 -9.23 11.32
C THR A 221 -12.85 -8.84 12.28
N ASP A 222 -13.01 -9.58 13.37
CA ASP A 222 -14.05 -9.32 14.36
C ASP A 222 -13.81 -8.01 15.12
N LEU A 223 -12.58 -7.75 15.54
CA LEU A 223 -12.22 -6.48 16.17
C LEU A 223 -12.40 -5.29 15.21
N SER A 224 -12.18 -5.49 13.90
CA SER A 224 -12.34 -4.44 12.88
C SER A 224 -13.81 -4.03 12.66
N LYS A 225 -14.78 -4.90 12.98
CA LYS A 225 -16.21 -4.57 12.94
C LYS A 225 -16.63 -3.59 14.04
N ILE A 226 -15.76 -3.30 15.02
CA ILE A 226 -16.05 -2.50 16.20
C ILE A 226 -15.63 -1.05 15.95
N SER A 227 -16.60 -0.15 15.78
CA SER A 227 -16.36 1.26 15.45
C SER A 227 -15.57 2.04 16.52
N GLY A 228 -15.54 1.55 17.75
CA GLY A 228 -14.76 2.11 18.86
C GLY A 228 -13.28 1.74 18.88
N LEU A 229 -12.85 0.81 18.01
CA LEU A 229 -11.47 0.36 17.87
C LEU A 229 -10.85 0.87 16.55
N HIS A 230 -9.56 1.04 16.60
CA HIS A 230 -8.73 1.13 15.40
C HIS A 230 -7.77 -0.06 15.40
N VAL A 231 -8.03 -1.02 14.54
CA VAL A 231 -7.26 -2.26 14.45
C VAL A 231 -6.22 -2.12 13.36
N VAL A 232 -4.97 -2.47 13.67
CA VAL A 232 -3.90 -2.52 12.67
C VAL A 232 -4.23 -3.59 11.65
N ALA A 233 -4.05 -3.26 10.38
CA ALA A 233 -4.30 -4.19 9.29
C ALA A 233 -3.49 -5.48 9.49
N ARG A 234 -4.13 -6.63 9.19
CA ARG A 234 -3.56 -7.97 9.32
C ARG A 234 -2.10 -8.04 8.84
N ASN A 235 -1.85 -7.55 7.66
CA ASN A 235 -0.57 -7.75 6.99
C ASN A 235 0.56 -6.92 7.60
N THR A 236 0.24 -5.77 8.16
CA THR A 236 1.20 -4.99 8.95
C THR A 236 1.59 -5.77 10.21
N ALA A 237 0.63 -6.40 10.88
CA ALA A 237 0.89 -7.25 12.03
C ALA A 237 1.65 -8.54 11.64
N PHE A 238 1.33 -9.14 10.48
CA PHE A 238 1.97 -10.38 10.00
C PHE A 238 3.44 -10.21 9.54
N THR A 239 3.94 -8.97 9.43
CA THR A 239 5.39 -8.75 9.25
C THR A 239 6.22 -9.27 10.43
N TYR A 240 5.59 -9.50 11.57
CA TYR A 240 6.21 -10.06 12.77
C TYR A 240 6.16 -11.59 12.83
N LYS A 241 5.53 -12.27 11.87
CA LYS A 241 5.44 -13.73 11.85
C LYS A 241 6.83 -14.36 11.84
N GLY A 242 7.06 -15.32 12.77
CA GLY A 242 8.31 -16.06 12.89
C GLY A 242 9.49 -15.27 13.44
N LYS A 243 9.30 -14.00 13.86
CA LYS A 243 10.34 -13.17 14.43
C LYS A 243 10.21 -13.12 15.96
N PRO A 244 11.33 -13.04 16.71
CA PRO A 244 11.27 -12.67 18.11
C PRO A 244 10.79 -11.21 18.21
N VAL A 245 9.69 -10.98 18.94
CA VAL A 245 9.04 -9.66 19.01
C VAL A 245 9.31 -9.02 20.38
N ASN A 246 9.84 -7.81 20.35
CA ASN A 246 9.73 -6.91 21.51
C ASN A 246 8.40 -6.15 21.37
N VAL A 247 7.42 -6.45 22.23
CA VAL A 247 6.05 -5.93 22.13
C VAL A 247 6.00 -4.40 22.21
N GLN A 248 6.84 -3.77 23.03
CA GLN A 248 6.89 -2.31 23.14
C GLN A 248 7.41 -1.67 21.85
N GLN A 249 8.45 -2.28 21.26
CA GLN A 249 8.97 -1.84 19.97
C GLN A 249 7.93 -2.03 18.86
N ALA A 250 7.28 -3.19 18.79
CA ALA A 250 6.22 -3.46 17.83
C ALA A 250 5.05 -2.47 17.97
N ALA A 251 4.64 -2.14 19.19
CA ALA A 251 3.60 -1.15 19.45
C ALA A 251 3.99 0.25 18.91
N GLN A 252 5.24 0.65 19.08
CA GLN A 252 5.76 1.92 18.56
C GLN A 252 5.81 1.93 17.03
N GLU A 253 6.36 0.89 16.42
CA GLU A 253 6.46 0.74 14.97
C GLU A 253 5.08 0.70 14.29
N LEU A 254 4.11 0.02 14.92
CA LEU A 254 2.73 -0.08 14.45
C LEU A 254 1.84 1.13 14.81
N GLY A 255 2.35 2.07 15.61
CA GLY A 255 1.60 3.23 16.06
C GLY A 255 0.39 2.89 16.93
N THR A 256 0.42 1.76 17.66
CA THR A 256 -0.67 1.29 18.49
C THR A 256 -0.37 1.40 19.97
N ARG A 257 -1.43 1.52 20.77
CA ARG A 257 -1.28 1.46 22.21
C ARG A 257 -1.29 0.03 22.75
N PHE A 258 -2.15 -0.81 22.19
CA PHE A 258 -2.33 -2.17 22.67
C PHE A 258 -1.85 -3.18 21.64
N VAL A 259 -1.27 -4.27 22.12
CA VAL A 259 -0.84 -5.40 21.29
C VAL A 259 -1.44 -6.68 21.88
N LEU A 260 -2.14 -7.43 21.06
CA LEU A 260 -2.56 -8.79 21.35
C LEU A 260 -1.53 -9.74 20.74
N GLU A 261 -0.96 -10.61 21.54
CA GLU A 261 -0.15 -11.73 21.09
C GLU A 261 -0.71 -13.05 21.63
N GLY A 262 -0.34 -14.16 21.02
CA GLY A 262 -0.83 -15.44 21.46
C GLY A 262 -0.15 -16.63 20.81
N SER A 263 -0.67 -17.80 21.17
CA SER A 263 -0.23 -19.06 20.56
C SER A 263 -1.39 -20.03 20.42
N VAL A 264 -1.29 -20.90 19.42
CA VAL A 264 -2.25 -21.97 19.16
C VAL A 264 -1.51 -23.30 19.15
N ARG A 265 -2.04 -24.27 19.87
CA ARG A 265 -1.58 -25.67 19.87
C ARG A 265 -2.77 -26.58 19.56
N LYS A 266 -2.74 -27.20 18.40
CA LYS A 266 -3.71 -28.21 17.99
C LYS A 266 -3.11 -29.63 18.16
N ALA A 267 -3.84 -30.50 18.80
CA ALA A 267 -3.42 -31.89 19.02
C ALA A 267 -4.65 -32.82 18.90
N GLY A 268 -4.84 -33.41 17.72
CA GLY A 268 -6.03 -34.23 17.42
C GLY A 268 -7.31 -33.35 17.45
N SER A 269 -8.27 -33.74 18.27
CA SER A 269 -9.54 -33.02 18.48
C SER A 269 -9.44 -31.87 19.49
N ARG A 270 -8.30 -31.69 20.15
CA ARG A 270 -8.14 -30.61 21.15
C ARG A 270 -7.35 -29.44 20.63
N VAL A 271 -7.74 -28.26 21.07
CA VAL A 271 -7.06 -27.01 20.80
C VAL A 271 -6.78 -26.26 22.10
N ARG A 272 -5.58 -25.74 22.22
CA ARG A 272 -5.20 -24.76 23.25
C ARG A 272 -4.84 -23.47 22.59
N VAL A 273 -5.56 -22.41 22.98
CA VAL A 273 -5.29 -21.03 22.56
C VAL A 273 -4.87 -20.24 23.78
N THR A 274 -3.78 -19.49 23.69
CA THR A 274 -3.40 -18.50 24.70
C THR A 274 -3.45 -17.12 24.06
N GLY A 275 -3.97 -16.14 24.78
CA GLY A 275 -4.00 -14.76 24.36
C GLY A 275 -3.50 -13.84 25.48
N GLN A 276 -2.77 -12.79 25.12
CA GLN A 276 -2.25 -11.79 26.04
C GLN A 276 -2.40 -10.41 25.41
N LEU A 277 -3.12 -9.51 26.10
CA LEU A 277 -3.24 -8.11 25.71
C LEU A 277 -2.26 -7.28 26.54
N ILE A 278 -1.37 -6.56 25.88
CA ILE A 278 -0.26 -5.82 26.47
C ILE A 278 -0.41 -4.34 26.14
N ASP A 279 -0.24 -3.46 27.14
CA ASP A 279 -0.10 -2.01 26.89
C ASP A 279 1.32 -1.74 26.36
N GLY A 280 1.42 -1.34 25.10
CA GLY A 280 2.69 -1.07 24.42
C GLY A 280 3.47 0.11 25.01
N LYS A 281 2.85 0.93 25.87
CA LYS A 281 3.51 2.06 26.52
C LYS A 281 4.54 1.62 27.57
N ASP A 282 4.15 0.64 28.39
CA ASP A 282 4.96 0.20 29.54
C ASP A 282 5.23 -1.30 29.57
N GLY A 283 4.66 -2.07 28.62
CA GLY A 283 4.81 -3.51 28.54
C GLY A 283 3.98 -4.28 29.58
N SER A 284 3.05 -3.63 30.26
CA SER A 284 2.20 -4.27 31.25
C SER A 284 1.13 -5.15 30.61
N HIS A 285 0.90 -6.32 31.22
CA HIS A 285 -0.21 -7.19 30.79
C HIS A 285 -1.53 -6.61 31.27
N VAL A 286 -2.38 -6.25 30.32
CA VAL A 286 -3.75 -5.76 30.57
C VAL A 286 -4.70 -6.94 30.81
N TRP A 287 -4.48 -8.02 30.05
CA TRP A 287 -5.21 -9.26 30.15
C TRP A 287 -4.38 -10.42 29.63
N ALA A 288 -4.55 -11.60 30.21
CA ALA A 288 -3.99 -12.85 29.71
C ALA A 288 -4.92 -14.01 30.10
N ASP A 289 -5.19 -14.90 29.16
CA ASP A 289 -5.99 -16.10 29.43
C ASP A 289 -5.55 -17.28 28.56
N ARG A 290 -6.01 -18.46 28.95
CA ARG A 290 -5.73 -19.72 28.27
C ARG A 290 -6.98 -20.56 28.14
N TYR A 291 -7.33 -20.91 26.92
CA TYR A 291 -8.44 -21.74 26.55
C TYR A 291 -7.91 -23.14 26.16
N ASP A 292 -8.38 -24.18 26.83
CA ASP A 292 -8.02 -25.59 26.54
C ASP A 292 -9.32 -26.37 26.39
N ARG A 293 -9.75 -26.57 25.14
CA ARG A 293 -11.08 -27.13 24.81
C ARG A 293 -11.04 -28.09 23.64
N GLU A 294 -12.17 -28.66 23.29
CA GLU A 294 -12.31 -29.41 22.04
C GLU A 294 -12.23 -28.42 20.84
N LEU A 295 -11.76 -28.93 19.71
CA LEU A 295 -11.62 -28.15 18.49
C LEU A 295 -12.96 -27.57 17.99
N THR A 296 -14.06 -28.25 18.30
CA THR A 296 -15.43 -27.83 18.01
C THR A 296 -15.78 -26.47 18.65
N ASP A 297 -15.10 -26.11 19.72
CA ASP A 297 -15.35 -24.88 20.47
C ASP A 297 -14.51 -23.68 19.98
N ILE A 298 -13.82 -23.81 18.83
CA ILE A 298 -12.85 -22.79 18.38
C ILE A 298 -13.51 -21.44 18.17
N PHE A 299 -14.71 -21.38 17.61
CA PHE A 299 -15.43 -20.13 17.39
C PHE A 299 -15.83 -19.48 18.73
N ALA A 300 -16.27 -20.29 19.72
CA ALA A 300 -16.55 -19.78 21.06
C ALA A 300 -15.29 -19.19 21.72
N ILE A 301 -14.11 -19.79 21.48
CA ILE A 301 -12.83 -19.26 21.96
C ILE A 301 -12.52 -17.90 21.28
N GLN A 302 -12.70 -17.80 19.97
CA GLN A 302 -12.50 -16.53 19.23
C GLN A 302 -13.41 -15.42 19.75
N ASP A 303 -14.69 -15.72 19.96
CA ASP A 303 -15.67 -14.80 20.53
C ASP A 303 -15.29 -14.36 21.94
N GLU A 304 -14.91 -15.30 22.82
CA GLU A 304 -14.47 -15.01 24.18
C GLU A 304 -13.24 -14.09 24.21
N ILE A 305 -12.24 -14.32 23.33
CA ILE A 305 -11.06 -13.46 23.21
C ILE A 305 -11.48 -12.05 22.76
N THR A 306 -12.32 -11.95 21.73
CA THR A 306 -12.81 -10.67 21.21
C THR A 306 -13.58 -9.90 22.28
N HIS A 307 -14.49 -10.56 23.00
CA HIS A 307 -15.25 -9.92 24.08
C HIS A 307 -14.34 -9.49 25.24
N ALA A 308 -13.38 -10.32 25.64
CA ALA A 308 -12.41 -9.97 26.68
C ALA A 308 -11.61 -8.70 26.32
N ILE A 309 -11.17 -8.59 25.07
CA ILE A 309 -10.47 -7.40 24.57
C ILE A 309 -11.36 -6.15 24.64
N VAL A 310 -12.61 -6.26 24.17
CA VAL A 310 -13.59 -5.17 24.19
C VAL A 310 -13.84 -4.68 25.63
N ASP A 311 -14.02 -5.61 26.55
CA ASP A 311 -14.26 -5.31 27.96
C ASP A 311 -13.04 -4.64 28.63
N GLN A 312 -11.84 -5.16 28.39
CA GLN A 312 -10.59 -4.58 28.91
C GLN A 312 -10.32 -3.18 28.36
N LEU A 313 -10.60 -2.97 27.08
CA LEU A 313 -10.44 -1.66 26.44
C LEU A 313 -11.61 -0.70 26.73
N LYS A 314 -12.63 -1.15 27.45
CA LYS A 314 -13.85 -0.40 27.83
C LYS A 314 -14.56 0.19 26.61
N VAL A 315 -14.58 -0.55 25.50
CA VAL A 315 -15.24 -0.15 24.27
C VAL A 315 -16.72 -0.53 24.34
N LYS A 316 -17.60 0.43 24.06
CA LYS A 316 -19.05 0.19 24.07
C LYS A 316 -19.50 -0.32 22.71
N LEU A 317 -19.94 -1.57 22.64
CA LEU A 317 -20.49 -2.17 21.43
C LEU A 317 -21.88 -1.61 21.10
N LEU A 318 -22.10 -1.29 19.84
CA LEU A 318 -23.41 -0.96 19.29
C LEU A 318 -24.27 -2.24 19.10
N PRO A 319 -25.61 -2.15 19.10
CA PRO A 319 -26.47 -3.32 18.91
C PRO A 319 -26.17 -4.11 17.61
N GLY A 320 -25.88 -3.42 16.52
CA GLY A 320 -25.49 -4.03 15.24
C GLY A 320 -24.13 -4.75 15.31
N GLU A 321 -23.17 -4.19 16.02
CA GLU A 321 -21.85 -4.79 16.23
C GLU A 321 -21.93 -6.07 17.05
N LYS A 322 -22.74 -6.08 18.11
CA LYS A 322 -23.00 -7.28 18.90
C LYS A 322 -23.59 -8.42 18.06
N LYS A 323 -24.53 -8.10 17.15
CA LYS A 323 -25.11 -9.08 16.23
C LYS A 323 -24.08 -9.59 15.22
N ALA A 324 -23.23 -8.70 14.70
CA ALA A 324 -22.20 -9.06 13.74
C ALA A 324 -21.07 -9.93 14.33
N LEU A 325 -20.73 -9.71 15.61
CA LEU A 325 -19.77 -10.54 16.34
C LEU A 325 -20.32 -11.92 16.69
N ALA A 326 -21.61 -12.03 16.98
CA ALA A 326 -22.26 -13.30 17.32
C ALA A 326 -22.53 -14.20 16.10
N ALA A 327 -22.23 -13.76 14.88
CA ALA A 327 -22.45 -14.54 13.66
C ALA A 327 -21.21 -15.39 13.35
N THR A 328 -21.28 -16.68 13.67
CA THR A 328 -20.24 -17.64 13.26
C THR A 328 -20.30 -17.88 11.75
N PRO A 329 -19.15 -17.87 11.04
CA PRO A 329 -19.14 -18.05 9.59
C PRO A 329 -19.57 -19.47 9.14
N THR A 330 -19.43 -20.46 10.00
CA THR A 330 -19.89 -21.86 9.84
C THR A 330 -19.90 -22.55 11.19
N GLU A 331 -20.80 -23.51 11.39
CA GLU A 331 -20.77 -24.42 12.57
C GLU A 331 -19.94 -25.68 12.31
N ASN A 332 -19.51 -25.91 11.07
CA ASN A 332 -18.78 -27.10 10.66
C ASN A 332 -17.27 -26.86 10.68
N ILE A 333 -16.59 -27.39 11.70
CA ILE A 333 -15.14 -27.23 11.89
C ILE A 333 -14.31 -27.82 10.74
N GLU A 334 -14.76 -28.89 10.14
CA GLU A 334 -14.07 -29.48 9.00
C GLU A 334 -14.18 -28.57 7.78
N ALA A 335 -15.36 -27.99 7.53
CA ALA A 335 -15.55 -26.97 6.50
C ALA A 335 -14.65 -25.76 6.73
N TYR A 336 -14.58 -25.26 7.97
CA TYR A 336 -13.68 -24.17 8.35
C TYR A 336 -12.21 -24.52 8.08
N THR A 337 -11.78 -25.72 8.46
CA THR A 337 -10.41 -26.18 8.23
C THR A 337 -10.05 -26.22 6.74
N TYR A 338 -10.95 -26.71 5.89
CA TYR A 338 -10.78 -26.70 4.44
C TYR A 338 -10.77 -25.28 3.88
N TYR A 339 -11.63 -24.40 4.37
CA TYR A 339 -11.63 -22.99 3.97
C TYR A 339 -10.29 -22.30 4.27
N LEU A 340 -9.72 -22.47 5.48
CA LEU A 340 -8.42 -21.90 5.85
C LEU A 340 -7.28 -22.43 4.96
N ARG A 341 -7.29 -23.73 4.62
CA ARG A 341 -6.33 -24.30 3.67
C ARG A 341 -6.52 -23.71 2.26
N GLY A 342 -7.77 -23.51 1.83
CA GLY A 342 -8.08 -22.83 0.57
C GLY A 342 -7.49 -21.43 0.53
N ARG A 343 -7.64 -20.66 1.61
CA ARG A 343 -7.04 -19.33 1.77
C ARG A 343 -5.51 -19.36 1.66
N GLN A 344 -4.85 -20.28 2.35
CA GLN A 344 -3.40 -20.44 2.27
C GLN A 344 -2.94 -20.67 0.83
N PHE A 345 -3.55 -21.59 0.09
CA PHE A 345 -3.18 -21.89 -1.28
C PHE A 345 -3.52 -20.77 -2.27
N SER A 346 -4.64 -20.07 -2.09
CA SER A 346 -5.04 -18.97 -2.98
C SER A 346 -4.02 -17.81 -2.99
N HIS A 347 -3.22 -17.69 -1.95
CA HIS A 347 -2.16 -16.67 -1.86
C HIS A 347 -0.90 -17.03 -2.65
N MET A 348 -0.69 -18.28 -3.01
CA MET A 348 0.54 -18.74 -3.71
C MET A 348 0.53 -18.55 -5.23
N CYS A 349 -0.62 -18.23 -5.81
CA CYS A 349 -0.83 -17.66 -7.15
C CYS A 349 -0.29 -18.41 -8.38
N SER A 350 0.17 -19.65 -8.29
CA SER A 350 0.39 -20.49 -9.45
C SER A 350 -0.86 -21.29 -9.79
N LYS A 351 -0.98 -21.74 -11.05
CA LYS A 351 -2.12 -22.55 -11.51
C LYS A 351 -2.41 -23.74 -10.57
N SER A 352 -1.36 -24.46 -10.22
CA SER A 352 -1.45 -25.63 -9.35
C SER A 352 -2.04 -25.31 -7.98
N TYR A 353 -1.59 -24.19 -7.37
CA TYR A 353 -2.10 -23.75 -6.08
C TYR A 353 -3.52 -23.18 -6.16
N VAL A 354 -3.88 -22.48 -7.25
CA VAL A 354 -5.27 -22.03 -7.47
C VAL A 354 -6.23 -23.21 -7.58
N LEU A 355 -5.82 -24.28 -8.29
CA LEU A 355 -6.60 -25.52 -8.37
C LEU A 355 -6.74 -26.23 -7.01
N LEU A 356 -5.68 -26.24 -6.19
CA LEU A 356 -5.74 -26.77 -4.83
C LEU A 356 -6.66 -25.93 -3.95
N ALA A 357 -6.55 -24.61 -4.00
CA ALA A 357 -7.43 -23.69 -3.28
C ALA A 357 -8.89 -23.93 -3.63
N ARG A 358 -9.20 -24.02 -4.93
CA ARG A 358 -10.55 -24.31 -5.43
C ARG A 358 -11.11 -25.60 -4.86
N ARG A 359 -10.30 -26.69 -4.84
CA ARG A 359 -10.71 -27.99 -4.27
C ARG A 359 -11.00 -27.86 -2.77
N MET A 360 -10.18 -27.11 -2.04
CA MET A 360 -10.38 -26.89 -0.60
C MET A 360 -11.67 -26.10 -0.33
N PHE A 361 -11.91 -25.02 -1.05
CA PHE A 361 -13.14 -24.24 -0.94
C PHE A 361 -14.38 -25.05 -1.36
N SER A 362 -14.29 -25.85 -2.44
CA SER A 362 -15.38 -26.72 -2.85
C SER A 362 -15.70 -27.77 -1.76
N LYS A 363 -14.66 -28.35 -1.15
CA LYS A 363 -14.86 -29.30 -0.05
C LYS A 363 -15.49 -28.63 1.18
N ALA A 364 -15.11 -27.38 1.47
CA ALA A 364 -15.75 -26.60 2.53
C ALA A 364 -17.24 -26.36 2.24
N ALA A 365 -17.59 -25.99 1.00
CA ALA A 365 -18.97 -25.79 0.57
C ALA A 365 -19.81 -27.08 0.54
N ASP A 366 -19.19 -28.24 0.24
CA ASP A 366 -19.84 -29.55 0.30
C ASP A 366 -20.18 -29.95 1.74
N LEU A 367 -19.28 -29.65 2.69
CA LEU A 367 -19.44 -29.96 4.11
C LEU A 367 -20.42 -29.00 4.80
N ASP A 368 -20.47 -27.75 4.37
CA ASP A 368 -21.45 -26.76 4.81
C ASP A 368 -21.98 -25.94 3.62
N PRO A 369 -23.14 -26.31 3.06
CA PRO A 369 -23.76 -25.60 1.95
C PRO A 369 -24.18 -24.14 2.26
N ASN A 370 -24.13 -23.72 3.53
CA ASN A 370 -24.42 -22.35 3.96
C ASN A 370 -23.17 -21.51 4.21
N TYR A 371 -21.98 -22.05 3.94
CA TYR A 371 -20.73 -21.35 4.18
C TYR A 371 -20.44 -20.32 3.06
N ALA A 372 -20.93 -19.10 3.19
CA ALA A 372 -20.84 -18.03 2.19
C ALA A 372 -19.41 -17.78 1.69
N ARG A 373 -18.43 -17.71 2.62
CA ARG A 373 -17.02 -17.46 2.29
C ARG A 373 -16.40 -18.54 1.39
N ALA A 374 -16.86 -19.80 1.50
CA ALA A 374 -16.38 -20.87 0.63
C ALA A 374 -16.78 -20.64 -0.83
N TYR A 375 -18.01 -20.19 -1.07
CA TYR A 375 -18.49 -19.86 -2.43
C TYR A 375 -17.79 -18.62 -3.01
N ALA A 376 -17.49 -17.61 -2.21
CA ALA A 376 -16.67 -16.48 -2.64
C ALA A 376 -15.27 -16.94 -3.07
N GLY A 377 -14.61 -17.81 -2.27
CA GLY A 377 -13.31 -18.38 -2.60
C GLY A 377 -13.33 -19.25 -3.87
N ILE A 378 -14.40 -20.00 -4.14
CA ILE A 378 -14.57 -20.73 -5.41
C ILE A 378 -14.66 -19.74 -6.57
N ALA A 379 -15.47 -18.67 -6.46
CA ALA A 379 -15.61 -17.67 -7.49
C ALA A 379 -14.30 -16.96 -7.81
N ASP A 380 -13.48 -16.66 -6.81
CA ASP A 380 -12.15 -16.06 -7.00
C ASP A 380 -11.20 -17.01 -7.75
N CYS A 381 -11.13 -18.27 -7.32
CA CYS A 381 -10.31 -19.28 -8.00
C CYS A 381 -10.75 -19.47 -9.45
N ASP A 382 -12.05 -19.60 -9.69
CA ASP A 382 -12.62 -19.78 -11.03
C ASP A 382 -12.37 -18.56 -11.92
N SER A 383 -12.43 -17.34 -11.34
CA SER A 383 -12.08 -16.11 -12.06
C SER A 383 -10.63 -16.09 -12.52
N ILE A 384 -9.70 -16.53 -11.67
CA ILE A 384 -8.27 -16.62 -11.99
C ILE A 384 -8.03 -17.69 -13.06
N LEU A 385 -8.63 -18.87 -12.91
CA LEU A 385 -8.50 -19.98 -13.87
C LEU A 385 -9.05 -19.59 -15.24
N HIS A 386 -10.21 -18.93 -15.28
CA HIS A 386 -10.82 -18.45 -16.51
C HIS A 386 -9.98 -17.38 -17.22
N SER A 387 -9.51 -16.38 -16.46
CA SER A 387 -8.86 -15.20 -17.04
C SER A 387 -7.42 -15.42 -17.45
N TRP A 388 -6.70 -16.27 -16.72
CA TRP A 388 -5.26 -16.41 -16.90
C TRP A 388 -4.81 -17.77 -17.41
N HIS A 389 -5.55 -18.82 -17.08
CA HIS A 389 -5.14 -20.18 -17.40
C HIS A 389 -6.00 -20.82 -18.51
N HIS A 390 -6.95 -20.07 -19.06
CA HIS A 390 -7.83 -20.52 -20.15
C HIS A 390 -8.49 -21.89 -19.88
N ASP A 391 -8.84 -22.13 -18.61
CA ASP A 391 -9.48 -23.35 -18.22
C ASP A 391 -10.88 -23.41 -18.81
N THR A 392 -11.09 -24.32 -19.77
CA THR A 392 -12.35 -24.47 -20.51
C THR A 392 -13.48 -25.03 -19.67
N ASP A 393 -13.15 -25.60 -18.50
CA ASP A 393 -14.13 -26.16 -17.59
C ASP A 393 -14.80 -25.09 -16.71
N VAL A 394 -14.27 -23.85 -16.74
CA VAL A 394 -14.77 -22.73 -15.97
C VAL A 394 -15.52 -21.73 -16.86
N SER A 395 -16.83 -21.60 -16.63
CA SER A 395 -17.67 -20.62 -17.36
C SER A 395 -17.91 -19.34 -16.54
N ILE A 396 -18.06 -18.20 -17.23
CA ILE A 396 -18.42 -16.93 -16.60
C ILE A 396 -19.74 -17.03 -15.82
N ASP A 397 -20.73 -17.74 -16.39
CA ASP A 397 -22.01 -17.96 -15.71
C ASP A 397 -21.85 -18.75 -14.41
N GLY A 398 -20.94 -19.74 -14.40
CA GLY A 398 -20.59 -20.48 -13.19
C GLY A 398 -19.97 -19.58 -12.11
N ILE A 399 -19.04 -18.71 -12.48
CA ILE A 399 -18.42 -17.74 -11.57
C ILE A 399 -19.48 -16.79 -10.98
N LEU A 400 -20.35 -16.25 -11.84
CA LEU A 400 -21.45 -15.38 -11.41
C LEU A 400 -22.44 -16.11 -10.48
N ALA A 401 -22.72 -17.37 -10.74
CA ALA A 401 -23.59 -18.18 -9.88
C ALA A 401 -22.98 -18.40 -8.50
N MET A 402 -21.67 -18.70 -8.41
CA MET A 402 -20.99 -18.88 -7.11
C MET A 402 -20.96 -17.60 -6.30
N SER A 403 -20.60 -16.48 -6.89
CA SER A 403 -20.63 -15.17 -6.22
C SER A 403 -22.04 -14.75 -5.79
N ALA A 404 -23.05 -15.00 -6.64
CA ALA A 404 -24.46 -14.75 -6.30
C ALA A 404 -24.93 -15.63 -5.13
N LYS A 405 -24.51 -16.90 -5.07
CA LYS A 405 -24.81 -17.78 -3.96
C LYS A 405 -24.16 -17.31 -2.66
N ALA A 406 -22.91 -16.85 -2.70
CA ALA A 406 -22.25 -16.25 -1.55
C ALA A 406 -23.03 -15.06 -0.99
N LEU A 407 -23.46 -14.13 -1.86
CA LEU A 407 -24.24 -12.95 -1.48
C LEU A 407 -25.67 -13.27 -1.02
N ALA A 408 -26.29 -14.34 -1.53
CA ALA A 408 -27.58 -14.81 -1.04
C ALA A 408 -27.50 -15.35 0.39
N LEU A 409 -26.35 -15.91 0.78
CA LEU A 409 -26.09 -16.43 2.14
C LEU A 409 -25.65 -15.30 3.09
N ASP A 410 -24.78 -14.41 2.64
CA ASP A 410 -24.33 -13.24 3.39
C ASP A 410 -24.25 -11.99 2.48
N PRO A 411 -25.29 -11.14 2.47
CA PRO A 411 -25.32 -9.92 1.66
C PRO A 411 -24.28 -8.85 2.06
N ASN A 412 -23.63 -8.98 3.21
CA ASN A 412 -22.63 -8.03 3.70
C ASN A 412 -21.19 -8.62 3.64
N LEU A 413 -20.99 -9.70 2.93
CA LEU A 413 -19.69 -10.31 2.76
C LEU A 413 -18.87 -9.54 1.71
N ALA A 414 -17.90 -8.74 2.17
CA ALA A 414 -17.07 -7.89 1.31
C ALA A 414 -16.33 -8.71 0.23
N GLU A 415 -15.81 -9.89 0.59
CA GLU A 415 -15.13 -10.81 -0.32
C GLU A 415 -16.06 -11.25 -1.46
N ALA A 416 -17.34 -11.52 -1.17
CA ALA A 416 -18.30 -11.94 -2.20
C ALA A 416 -18.63 -10.82 -3.19
N HIS A 417 -18.71 -9.57 -2.71
CA HIS A 417 -18.84 -8.39 -3.58
C HIS A 417 -17.60 -8.20 -4.48
N ALA A 418 -16.39 -8.36 -3.92
CA ALA A 418 -15.15 -8.27 -4.71
C ALA A 418 -15.10 -9.36 -5.80
N SER A 419 -15.40 -10.61 -5.45
CA SER A 419 -15.47 -11.74 -6.40
C SER A 419 -16.51 -11.50 -7.49
N ARG A 420 -17.68 -10.96 -7.11
CA ARG A 420 -18.74 -10.62 -8.07
C ARG A 420 -18.34 -9.48 -9.00
N GLY A 421 -17.66 -8.45 -8.47
CA GLY A 421 -17.11 -7.36 -9.28
C GLY A 421 -16.14 -7.88 -10.36
N LEU A 422 -15.26 -8.81 -9.99
CA LEU A 422 -14.34 -9.45 -10.91
C LEU A 422 -15.07 -10.29 -11.98
N ALA A 423 -16.07 -11.06 -11.60
CA ALA A 423 -16.87 -11.86 -12.53
C ALA A 423 -17.68 -11.00 -13.52
N LEU A 424 -18.27 -9.89 -13.02
CA LEU A 424 -19.01 -8.93 -13.86
C LEU A 424 -18.10 -8.22 -14.86
N GLN A 425 -16.84 -7.96 -14.47
CA GLN A 425 -15.84 -7.41 -15.36
C GLN A 425 -15.61 -8.34 -16.57
N PHE A 426 -15.47 -9.66 -16.35
CA PHE A 426 -15.33 -10.63 -17.45
C PHE A 426 -16.56 -10.72 -18.36
N SER A 427 -17.72 -10.34 -17.85
CA SER A 427 -18.97 -10.25 -18.61
C SER A 427 -19.16 -8.90 -19.31
N GLU A 428 -18.13 -8.03 -19.32
CA GLU A 428 -18.19 -6.65 -19.85
C GLU A 428 -19.24 -5.74 -19.17
N ARG A 429 -19.78 -6.16 -18.03
CA ARG A 429 -20.74 -5.40 -17.23
C ARG A 429 -20.03 -4.40 -16.30
N ASN A 430 -19.22 -3.54 -16.91
CA ASN A 430 -18.27 -2.66 -16.20
C ASN A 430 -18.92 -1.74 -15.16
N LYS A 431 -20.12 -1.20 -15.42
CA LYS A 431 -20.81 -0.33 -14.45
C LYS A 431 -21.20 -1.10 -13.19
N GLU A 432 -21.65 -2.33 -13.34
CA GLU A 432 -22.04 -3.18 -12.22
C GLU A 432 -20.80 -3.68 -11.48
N ALA A 433 -19.73 -4.01 -12.20
CA ALA A 433 -18.44 -4.37 -11.58
C ALA A 433 -17.91 -3.26 -10.66
N ILE A 434 -17.94 -1.99 -11.13
CA ILE A 434 -17.56 -0.83 -10.33
C ILE A 434 -18.41 -0.73 -9.05
N ALA A 435 -19.73 -0.85 -9.17
CA ALA A 435 -20.64 -0.77 -8.01
C ALA A 435 -20.35 -1.86 -6.97
N GLU A 436 -20.02 -3.09 -7.41
CA GLU A 436 -19.67 -4.19 -6.51
C GLU A 436 -18.31 -3.96 -5.84
N PHE A 437 -17.28 -3.48 -6.56
CA PHE A 437 -15.99 -3.13 -5.95
C PHE A 437 -16.11 -1.99 -4.93
N GLU A 438 -16.86 -0.94 -5.28
CA GLU A 438 -17.11 0.17 -4.36
C GLU A 438 -17.88 -0.30 -3.12
N HIS A 439 -18.86 -1.20 -3.29
CA HIS A 439 -19.59 -1.77 -2.16
C HIS A 439 -18.69 -2.63 -1.27
N ALA A 440 -17.84 -3.46 -1.85
CA ALA A 440 -16.83 -4.24 -1.11
C ALA A 440 -15.93 -3.33 -0.26
N LEU A 441 -15.46 -2.21 -0.83
CA LEU A 441 -14.60 -1.24 -0.14
C LEU A 441 -15.34 -0.40 0.91
N VAL A 442 -16.67 -0.25 0.80
CA VAL A 442 -17.49 0.34 1.87
C VAL A 442 -17.63 -0.61 3.05
N LEU A 443 -17.78 -1.92 2.79
CA LEU A 443 -17.88 -2.96 3.83
C LEU A 443 -16.52 -3.20 4.51
N ASP A 444 -15.46 -3.34 3.71
CA ASP A 444 -14.08 -3.46 4.20
C ASP A 444 -13.10 -2.67 3.32
N PRO A 445 -12.71 -1.45 3.72
CA PRO A 445 -11.74 -0.64 2.98
C PRO A 445 -10.34 -1.28 2.86
N ASN A 446 -10.03 -2.23 3.74
CA ASN A 446 -8.75 -2.93 3.79
C ASN A 446 -8.81 -4.33 3.18
N LEU A 447 -9.87 -4.68 2.49
CA LEU A 447 -9.92 -5.94 1.74
C LEU A 447 -8.93 -5.91 0.58
N TYR A 448 -7.91 -6.77 0.64
CA TYR A 448 -6.86 -6.83 -0.36
C TYR A 448 -7.43 -7.15 -1.75
N GLU A 449 -8.28 -8.14 -1.86
CA GLU A 449 -8.88 -8.62 -3.11
C GLU A 449 -9.65 -7.49 -3.81
N ALA A 450 -10.44 -6.71 -3.08
CA ALA A 450 -11.18 -5.58 -3.63
C ALA A 450 -10.23 -4.51 -4.18
N ASN A 451 -9.20 -4.12 -3.42
CA ASN A 451 -8.22 -3.13 -3.86
C ASN A 451 -7.43 -3.64 -5.08
N TYR A 452 -6.95 -4.89 -5.05
CA TYR A 452 -6.14 -5.47 -6.11
C TYR A 452 -6.93 -5.67 -7.41
N PHE A 453 -8.16 -6.22 -7.33
CA PHE A 453 -8.98 -6.45 -8.52
C PHE A 453 -9.48 -5.14 -9.13
N TYR A 454 -9.86 -4.18 -8.30
CA TYR A 454 -10.29 -2.86 -8.79
C TYR A 454 -9.14 -2.08 -9.44
N ALA A 455 -7.93 -2.18 -8.88
CA ALA A 455 -6.73 -1.62 -9.51
C ALA A 455 -6.49 -2.20 -10.92
N ARG A 456 -6.61 -3.52 -11.06
CA ARG A 456 -6.46 -4.22 -12.33
C ARG A 456 -7.55 -3.84 -13.34
N PHE A 457 -8.77 -3.59 -12.85
CA PHE A 457 -9.84 -3.03 -13.68
C PHE A 457 -9.41 -1.69 -14.28
N PHE A 458 -8.93 -0.75 -13.46
CA PHE A 458 -8.47 0.55 -13.94
C PHE A 458 -7.25 0.48 -14.86
N PHE A 459 -6.31 -0.41 -14.57
CA PHE A 459 -5.17 -0.67 -15.45
C PHE A 459 -5.61 -1.05 -16.86
N LYS A 460 -6.56 -1.98 -16.99
CA LYS A 460 -7.13 -2.39 -18.28
C LYS A 460 -7.85 -1.25 -19.00
N GLN A 461 -8.48 -0.34 -18.26
CA GLN A 461 -9.15 0.83 -18.84
C GLN A 461 -8.17 1.96 -19.21
N GLY A 462 -6.88 1.84 -18.86
CA GLY A 462 -5.88 2.88 -19.07
C GLY A 462 -5.95 4.03 -18.04
N ASP A 463 -6.76 3.93 -16.99
CA ASP A 463 -6.79 4.87 -15.87
C ASP A 463 -5.66 4.53 -14.88
N PHE A 464 -4.43 4.82 -15.31
CA PHE A 464 -3.23 4.48 -14.54
C PHE A 464 -3.15 5.22 -13.20
N GLN A 465 -3.78 6.38 -13.07
CA GLN A 465 -3.78 7.13 -11.82
C GLN A 465 -4.56 6.38 -10.73
N LYS A 466 -5.77 5.93 -11.06
CA LYS A 466 -6.57 5.10 -10.15
C LYS A 466 -5.96 3.72 -9.94
N ALA A 467 -5.39 3.12 -10.98
CA ALA A 467 -4.69 1.86 -10.85
C ALA A 467 -3.54 1.97 -9.83
N ALA A 468 -2.75 3.05 -9.87
CA ALA A 468 -1.69 3.32 -8.90
C ALA A 468 -2.25 3.43 -7.48
N GLU A 469 -3.31 4.24 -7.26
CA GLU A 469 -3.91 4.45 -5.95
C GLU A 469 -4.32 3.12 -5.29
N PHE A 470 -5.03 2.27 -6.01
CA PHE A 470 -5.51 1.00 -5.46
C PHE A 470 -4.41 -0.06 -5.35
N LEU A 471 -3.40 -0.09 -6.24
CA LEU A 471 -2.23 -0.96 -6.08
C LEU A 471 -1.35 -0.55 -4.91
N GLU A 472 -1.15 0.75 -4.69
CA GLU A 472 -0.43 1.26 -3.53
C GLU A 472 -1.12 0.81 -2.23
N ARG A 473 -2.47 0.92 -2.16
CA ARG A 473 -3.25 0.40 -1.03
C ARG A 473 -3.11 -1.12 -0.89
N ALA A 474 -3.25 -1.88 -1.97
CA ALA A 474 -3.08 -3.33 -1.94
C ALA A 474 -1.68 -3.73 -1.43
N ALA A 475 -0.62 -3.06 -1.91
CA ALA A 475 0.74 -3.29 -1.45
C ALA A 475 0.96 -2.91 0.03
N GLN A 476 0.22 -1.92 0.55
CA GLN A 476 0.22 -1.56 1.97
C GLN A 476 -0.57 -2.55 2.82
N ILE A 477 -1.72 -3.02 2.31
CA ILE A 477 -2.56 -3.99 3.00
C ILE A 477 -1.83 -5.33 3.15
N ARG A 478 -1.07 -5.79 2.15
CA ARG A 478 -0.33 -7.06 2.20
C ARG A 478 1.17 -6.85 2.07
N SER A 479 1.90 -7.04 3.17
CA SER A 479 3.36 -6.89 3.22
C SER A 479 4.14 -8.04 2.56
N ASP A 480 3.51 -9.18 2.34
CA ASP A 480 4.03 -10.35 1.62
C ASP A 480 3.70 -10.31 0.12
N ASP A 481 2.79 -9.44 -0.30
CA ASP A 481 2.40 -9.33 -1.70
C ASP A 481 3.50 -8.67 -2.54
N TYR A 482 4.12 -9.45 -3.39
CA TYR A 482 5.11 -9.00 -4.39
C TYR A 482 4.46 -8.53 -5.69
N ARG A 483 3.20 -8.90 -5.96
CA ARG A 483 2.50 -8.64 -7.23
C ARG A 483 2.14 -7.17 -7.42
N SER A 484 1.50 -6.57 -6.40
CA SER A 484 1.09 -5.16 -6.48
C SER A 484 2.27 -4.22 -6.70
N PRO A 485 3.40 -4.33 -5.96
CA PRO A 485 4.57 -3.49 -6.23
C PRO A 485 5.16 -3.71 -7.62
N VAL A 486 5.20 -4.95 -8.12
CA VAL A 486 5.73 -5.21 -9.46
C VAL A 486 4.79 -4.67 -10.54
N LEU A 487 3.47 -4.83 -10.41
CA LEU A 487 2.51 -4.24 -11.36
C LEU A 487 2.54 -2.69 -11.35
N LEU A 488 2.82 -2.08 -10.19
CA LEU A 488 3.05 -0.64 -10.09
C LEU A 488 4.22 -0.16 -10.96
N THR A 489 5.18 -1.01 -11.30
CA THR A 489 6.29 -0.60 -12.19
C THR A 489 5.80 -0.22 -13.58
N ALA A 490 4.90 -1.02 -14.18
CA ALA A 490 4.26 -0.72 -15.45
C ALA A 490 3.36 0.52 -15.36
N VAL A 491 2.58 0.63 -14.27
CA VAL A 491 1.71 1.78 -14.02
C VAL A 491 2.51 3.07 -13.90
N TYR A 492 3.59 3.10 -13.10
CA TYR A 492 4.43 4.29 -12.94
C TYR A 492 5.22 4.63 -14.20
N ARG A 493 5.56 3.64 -15.02
CA ARG A 493 6.13 3.89 -16.35
C ARG A 493 5.14 4.65 -17.22
N SER A 494 3.88 4.20 -17.30
CA SER A 494 2.82 4.87 -18.04
C SER A 494 2.52 6.28 -17.53
N LEU A 495 2.73 6.53 -16.23
CA LEU A 495 2.57 7.85 -15.60
C LEU A 495 3.81 8.73 -15.69
N GLY A 496 4.95 8.25 -16.23
CA GLY A 496 6.20 9.01 -16.28
C GLY A 496 6.83 9.24 -14.89
N ARG A 497 6.65 8.32 -13.94
CA ARG A 497 7.14 8.41 -12.54
C ARG A 497 8.33 7.46 -12.29
N PRO A 498 9.54 7.77 -12.79
CA PRO A 498 10.68 6.83 -12.75
C PRO A 498 11.17 6.50 -11.33
N VAL A 499 11.13 7.45 -10.40
CA VAL A 499 11.56 7.24 -9.00
C VAL A 499 10.64 6.27 -8.29
N ASP A 500 9.33 6.43 -8.47
CA ASP A 500 8.34 5.54 -7.87
C ASP A 500 8.39 4.15 -8.48
N ARG A 501 8.66 4.06 -9.79
CA ARG A 501 8.88 2.79 -10.49
C ARG A 501 10.05 2.02 -9.89
N GLU A 502 11.21 2.67 -9.72
CA GLU A 502 12.40 2.03 -9.14
C GLU A 502 12.13 1.56 -7.70
N ARG A 503 11.50 2.43 -6.88
CA ARG A 503 11.14 2.08 -5.50
C ARG A 503 10.22 0.85 -5.46
N SER A 504 9.21 0.81 -6.33
CA SER A 504 8.26 -0.30 -6.40
C SER A 504 8.92 -1.59 -6.91
N ALA A 505 9.84 -1.50 -7.88
CA ALA A 505 10.60 -2.66 -8.33
C ALA A 505 11.45 -3.25 -7.20
N ARG A 506 12.15 -2.42 -6.42
CA ARG A 506 12.93 -2.87 -5.26
C ARG A 506 12.07 -3.54 -4.20
N LEU A 507 10.93 -2.94 -3.87
CA LEU A 507 9.98 -3.50 -2.90
C LEU A 507 9.42 -4.84 -3.38
N GLY A 508 9.03 -4.92 -4.65
CA GLY A 508 8.52 -6.16 -5.26
C GLY A 508 9.57 -7.26 -5.27
N LEU A 509 10.82 -6.93 -5.60
CA LEU A 509 11.94 -7.87 -5.58
C LEU A 509 12.21 -8.40 -4.17
N GLU A 510 12.33 -7.51 -3.17
CA GLU A 510 12.56 -7.91 -1.77
C GLU A 510 11.51 -8.91 -1.28
N ARG A 511 10.23 -8.64 -1.60
CA ARG A 511 9.12 -9.53 -1.21
C ARG A 511 9.15 -10.85 -1.97
N ALA A 512 9.44 -10.81 -3.28
CA ALA A 512 9.58 -12.00 -4.10
C ALA A 512 10.76 -12.89 -3.65
N GLU A 513 11.90 -12.31 -3.29
CA GLU A 513 13.05 -13.04 -2.73
C GLU A 513 12.70 -13.76 -1.42
N ARG A 514 11.98 -13.08 -0.53
CA ARG A 514 11.53 -13.66 0.74
C ARG A 514 10.62 -14.85 0.52
N GLU A 515 9.63 -14.68 -0.35
CA GLU A 515 8.66 -15.73 -0.65
C GLU A 515 9.29 -16.93 -1.37
N LEU A 516 10.21 -16.67 -2.31
CA LEU A 516 10.92 -17.72 -3.04
C LEU A 516 11.87 -18.53 -2.15
N ASN A 517 12.39 -17.92 -1.07
CA ASN A 517 13.19 -18.62 -0.08
C ASN A 517 12.33 -19.55 0.81
N LEU A 518 11.07 -19.20 1.06
CA LEU A 518 10.13 -20.00 1.81
C LEU A 518 9.52 -21.11 0.95
N HIS A 519 9.24 -20.82 -0.32
CA HIS A 519 8.56 -21.69 -1.27
C HIS A 519 9.34 -21.75 -2.59
N PRO A 520 10.49 -22.45 -2.62
CA PRO A 520 11.36 -22.51 -3.79
C PRO A 520 10.74 -23.21 -5.01
N GLU A 521 9.69 -23.98 -4.81
CA GLU A 521 8.89 -24.67 -5.83
C GLU A 521 7.80 -23.79 -6.45
N ASN A 522 7.56 -22.58 -5.92
CA ASN A 522 6.52 -21.68 -6.41
C ASN A 522 7.07 -20.78 -7.54
N SER A 523 6.50 -20.91 -8.75
CA SER A 523 6.86 -20.06 -9.91
C SER A 523 6.44 -18.60 -9.75
N GLY A 524 5.42 -18.31 -8.93
CA GLY A 524 4.88 -16.97 -8.75
C GLY A 524 5.91 -15.92 -8.33
N PRO A 525 6.62 -16.06 -7.19
CA PRO A 525 7.65 -15.12 -6.79
C PRO A 525 8.79 -15.02 -7.82
N ALA A 526 9.14 -16.15 -8.46
CA ALA A 526 10.23 -16.18 -9.43
C ALA A 526 9.92 -15.32 -10.68
N GLN A 527 8.69 -15.42 -11.23
CA GLN A 527 8.29 -14.64 -12.42
C GLN A 527 8.19 -13.14 -12.14
N PHE A 528 7.59 -12.74 -11.02
CA PHE A 528 7.47 -11.33 -10.65
C PHE A 528 8.84 -10.75 -10.25
N GLY A 529 9.70 -11.53 -9.60
CA GLY A 529 11.06 -11.12 -9.28
C GLY A 529 11.94 -10.94 -10.53
N ALA A 530 11.79 -11.79 -11.55
CA ALA A 530 12.47 -11.61 -12.84
C ALA A 530 12.07 -10.29 -13.52
N LEU A 531 10.76 -9.96 -13.49
CA LEU A 531 10.26 -8.70 -14.03
C LEU A 531 10.78 -7.49 -13.23
N ALA A 532 10.77 -7.56 -11.90
CA ALA A 532 11.33 -6.51 -11.05
C ALA A 532 12.83 -6.28 -11.32
N LEU A 533 13.62 -7.35 -11.44
CA LEU A 533 15.03 -7.29 -11.79
C LEU A 533 15.27 -6.66 -13.16
N ALA A 534 14.42 -6.98 -14.15
CA ALA A 534 14.48 -6.37 -15.47
C ALA A 534 14.22 -4.84 -15.40
N HIS A 535 13.24 -4.40 -14.60
CA HIS A 535 12.99 -2.97 -14.36
C HIS A 535 14.14 -2.25 -13.65
N LEU A 536 14.91 -2.96 -12.83
CA LEU A 536 16.11 -2.44 -12.16
C LEU A 536 17.37 -2.49 -13.04
N GLY A 537 17.30 -3.11 -14.22
CA GLY A 537 18.43 -3.27 -15.15
C GLY A 537 19.42 -4.38 -14.75
N GLU A 538 19.05 -5.24 -13.79
CA GLU A 538 19.87 -6.36 -13.31
C GLU A 538 19.77 -7.56 -14.27
N ARG A 539 20.32 -7.41 -15.45
CA ARG A 539 20.13 -8.29 -16.62
C ARG A 539 20.41 -9.78 -16.33
N ASP A 540 21.55 -10.09 -15.74
CA ASP A 540 21.96 -11.50 -15.56
C ASP A 540 21.06 -12.18 -14.53
N ARG A 541 20.78 -11.53 -13.41
CA ARG A 541 19.86 -12.04 -12.39
C ARG A 541 18.43 -12.19 -12.94
N ALA A 542 17.95 -11.24 -13.74
CA ALA A 542 16.64 -11.33 -14.37
C ALA A 542 16.53 -12.56 -15.28
N LYS A 543 17.57 -12.84 -16.08
CA LYS A 543 17.62 -14.04 -16.93
C LYS A 543 17.68 -15.35 -16.13
N ASP A 544 18.45 -15.38 -15.05
CA ASP A 544 18.51 -16.56 -14.16
C ASP A 544 17.15 -16.86 -13.53
N TRP A 545 16.44 -15.82 -13.05
CA TRP A 545 15.11 -15.97 -12.48
C TRP A 545 14.07 -16.33 -13.53
N ALA A 546 14.18 -15.80 -14.75
CA ALA A 546 13.34 -16.17 -15.88
C ALA A 546 13.51 -17.66 -16.23
N ALA A 547 14.75 -18.15 -16.35
CA ALA A 547 15.03 -19.55 -16.60
C ALA A 547 14.50 -20.45 -15.47
N ARG A 548 14.66 -20.06 -14.21
CA ARG A 548 14.10 -20.76 -13.06
C ARG A 548 12.58 -20.83 -13.12
N THR A 549 11.90 -19.73 -13.44
CA THR A 549 10.43 -19.68 -13.59
C THR A 549 9.95 -20.72 -14.61
N LEU A 550 10.54 -20.71 -15.80
CA LEU A 550 10.16 -21.62 -16.89
C LEU A 550 10.55 -23.08 -16.62
N ALA A 551 11.52 -23.33 -15.72
CA ALA A 551 11.87 -24.67 -15.29
C ALA A 551 10.88 -25.23 -14.24
N ILE A 552 10.35 -24.38 -13.36
CA ILE A 552 9.36 -24.78 -12.34
C ILE A 552 8.02 -25.09 -12.99
N ASP A 553 7.52 -24.22 -13.86
CA ASP A 553 6.22 -24.38 -14.51
C ASP A 553 6.28 -23.90 -15.97
N PRO A 554 6.72 -24.76 -16.90
CA PRO A 554 6.93 -24.39 -18.30
C PRO A 554 5.64 -24.09 -19.06
N ASP A 555 4.49 -24.60 -18.57
CA ASP A 555 3.18 -24.49 -19.22
C ASP A 555 2.30 -23.38 -18.61
N ASP A 556 2.79 -22.67 -17.56
CA ASP A 556 2.06 -21.55 -16.98
C ASP A 556 2.10 -20.33 -17.89
N LEU A 557 0.96 -20.03 -18.53
CA LEU A 557 0.81 -18.92 -19.47
C LEU A 557 1.05 -17.55 -18.80
N VAL A 558 0.72 -17.41 -17.51
CA VAL A 558 0.98 -16.17 -16.76
C VAL A 558 2.49 -15.98 -16.58
N ALA A 559 3.18 -17.05 -16.21
CA ALA A 559 4.62 -17.06 -16.07
C ALA A 559 5.31 -16.71 -17.41
N GLN A 560 4.87 -17.36 -18.50
CA GLN A 560 5.39 -17.06 -19.85
C GLN A 560 5.17 -15.59 -20.22
N TYR A 561 3.99 -15.01 -19.92
CA TYR A 561 3.69 -13.61 -20.19
C TYR A 561 4.61 -12.67 -19.38
N ASN A 562 4.73 -12.89 -18.07
CA ASN A 562 5.56 -12.02 -17.21
C ASN A 562 7.05 -12.12 -17.59
N ILE A 563 7.53 -13.32 -17.98
CA ILE A 563 8.90 -13.48 -18.48
C ILE A 563 9.10 -12.82 -19.85
N ALA A 564 8.09 -12.84 -20.72
CA ALA A 564 8.13 -12.08 -21.97
C ALA A 564 8.24 -10.56 -21.72
N CYS A 565 7.48 -10.04 -20.75
CA CYS A 565 7.63 -8.65 -20.30
C CYS A 565 9.04 -8.37 -19.77
N ALA A 566 9.61 -9.26 -18.96
CA ALA A 566 10.99 -9.12 -18.47
C ALA A 566 12.01 -9.09 -19.62
N TYR A 567 11.93 -9.99 -20.59
CA TYR A 567 12.80 -9.98 -21.76
C TYR A 567 12.63 -8.71 -22.62
N ALA A 568 11.37 -8.25 -22.81
CA ALA A 568 11.11 -7.00 -23.51
C ALA A 568 11.80 -5.81 -22.83
N GLN A 569 11.71 -5.71 -21.47
CA GLN A 569 12.38 -4.67 -20.70
C GLN A 569 13.92 -4.76 -20.77
N LEU A 570 14.48 -5.95 -20.92
CA LEU A 570 15.89 -6.17 -21.13
C LEU A 570 16.36 -5.93 -22.57
N GLY A 571 15.45 -5.66 -23.52
CA GLY A 571 15.73 -5.50 -24.94
C GLY A 571 16.01 -6.82 -25.68
N ASP A 572 15.67 -7.95 -25.09
CA ASP A 572 15.77 -9.29 -25.71
C ASP A 572 14.42 -9.58 -26.41
N LEU A 573 14.20 -8.87 -27.53
CA LEU A 573 12.89 -8.81 -28.17
C LEU A 573 12.48 -10.13 -28.84
N ASP A 574 13.43 -10.90 -29.37
CA ASP A 574 13.13 -12.20 -29.97
C ASP A 574 12.69 -13.21 -28.91
N SER A 575 13.39 -13.30 -27.78
CA SER A 575 13.00 -14.16 -26.66
C SER A 575 11.64 -13.74 -26.08
N ALA A 576 11.36 -12.45 -26.01
CA ALA A 576 10.05 -11.95 -25.61
C ALA A 576 8.94 -12.41 -26.56
N MET A 577 9.18 -12.31 -27.89
CA MET A 577 8.21 -12.74 -28.89
C MET A 577 7.99 -14.25 -28.90
N ASP A 578 9.04 -15.05 -28.68
CA ASP A 578 8.94 -16.52 -28.61
C ASP A 578 8.00 -16.99 -27.48
N LEU A 579 7.92 -16.22 -26.39
CA LEU A 579 6.97 -16.48 -25.31
C LEU A 579 5.59 -15.88 -25.58
N LEU A 580 5.50 -14.65 -26.10
CA LEU A 580 4.20 -14.00 -26.38
C LEU A 580 3.39 -14.75 -27.41
N GLU A 581 4.02 -15.40 -28.39
CA GLU A 581 3.31 -16.23 -29.39
C GLU A 581 2.74 -17.52 -28.78
N LYS A 582 3.28 -17.99 -27.65
CA LYS A 582 2.71 -19.12 -26.89
C LYS A 582 1.52 -18.69 -26.01
N VAL A 583 1.49 -17.41 -25.65
CA VAL A 583 0.42 -16.79 -24.83
C VAL A 583 -0.38 -15.84 -25.74
N PRO A 584 -1.07 -16.33 -26.76
CA PRO A 584 -1.83 -15.43 -27.63
C PRO A 584 -2.92 -14.76 -26.79
N PRO A 585 -3.19 -13.47 -27.01
CA PRO A 585 -4.30 -12.78 -26.39
C PRO A 585 -5.60 -13.47 -26.86
N HIS A 586 -6.07 -14.42 -26.06
CA HIS A 586 -7.24 -15.21 -26.41
C HIS A 586 -8.53 -14.43 -26.17
N ARG A 587 -9.26 -14.19 -27.27
CA ARG A 587 -10.73 -14.14 -27.38
C ARG A 587 -11.53 -13.20 -26.45
N THR A 588 -11.00 -12.66 -25.35
CA THR A 588 -11.72 -11.68 -24.55
C THR A 588 -11.20 -10.27 -24.82
N SER A 589 -12.12 -9.32 -24.98
CA SER A 589 -11.80 -7.89 -25.09
C SER A 589 -10.90 -7.40 -23.97
N GLU A 590 -10.97 -8.02 -22.79
CA GLU A 590 -10.18 -7.70 -21.62
C GLU A 590 -8.68 -7.99 -21.75
N GLN A 591 -8.32 -9.16 -22.26
CA GLN A 591 -6.92 -9.52 -22.47
C GLN A 591 -6.29 -8.64 -23.55
N ILE A 592 -7.04 -8.32 -24.59
CA ILE A 592 -6.60 -7.39 -25.63
C ILE A 592 -6.32 -6.00 -25.04
N LEU A 593 -7.19 -5.51 -24.14
CA LEU A 593 -7.00 -4.23 -23.45
C LEU A 593 -5.78 -4.27 -22.53
N TRP A 594 -5.53 -5.39 -21.84
CA TRP A 594 -4.33 -5.57 -21.04
C TRP A 594 -3.07 -5.46 -21.89
N PHE A 595 -2.95 -6.24 -22.98
CA PHE A 595 -1.82 -6.19 -23.92
C PHE A 595 -1.59 -4.79 -24.52
N LYS A 596 -2.68 -4.07 -24.80
CA LYS A 596 -2.60 -2.70 -25.34
C LYS A 596 -2.09 -1.68 -24.33
N ASN A 597 -2.46 -1.82 -23.07
CA ASN A 597 -2.17 -0.85 -22.01
C ASN A 597 -0.93 -1.20 -21.19
N ASP A 598 -0.42 -2.43 -21.30
CA ASP A 598 0.79 -2.83 -20.57
C ASP A 598 2.04 -2.18 -21.17
N SER A 599 2.61 -1.23 -20.45
CA SER A 599 3.82 -0.52 -20.87
C SER A 599 5.07 -1.40 -20.83
N ASP A 600 5.02 -2.57 -20.18
CA ASP A 600 6.13 -3.52 -20.21
C ASP A 600 6.34 -4.10 -21.60
N LEU A 601 5.31 -4.08 -22.44
CA LEU A 601 5.39 -4.51 -23.84
C LEU A 601 5.77 -3.37 -24.81
N ASP A 602 5.97 -2.14 -24.36
CA ASP A 602 6.34 -1.03 -25.27
C ASP A 602 7.57 -1.33 -26.14
N PRO A 603 8.64 -1.99 -25.64
CA PRO A 603 9.80 -2.30 -26.46
C PRO A 603 9.50 -3.23 -27.65
N VAL A 604 8.53 -4.12 -27.54
CA VAL A 604 8.15 -5.07 -28.61
C VAL A 604 7.08 -4.55 -29.55
N ARG A 605 6.41 -3.40 -29.26
CA ARG A 605 5.29 -2.89 -30.05
C ARG A 605 5.63 -2.65 -31.52
N SER A 606 6.85 -2.24 -31.84
CA SER A 606 7.33 -2.04 -33.21
C SER A 606 7.85 -3.33 -33.88
N HIS A 607 7.93 -4.45 -33.15
CA HIS A 607 8.43 -5.70 -33.68
C HIS A 607 7.43 -6.30 -34.68
N PRO A 608 7.87 -6.77 -35.89
CA PRO A 608 6.95 -7.27 -36.92
C PRO A 608 6.10 -8.46 -36.46
N ARG A 609 6.64 -9.34 -35.61
CA ARG A 609 5.90 -10.48 -35.03
C ARG A 609 4.79 -10.02 -34.08
N TYR A 610 5.03 -8.94 -33.30
CA TYR A 610 4.03 -8.39 -32.38
C TYR A 610 2.85 -7.77 -33.16
N GLN A 611 3.13 -7.07 -34.26
CA GLN A 611 2.09 -6.51 -35.12
C GLN A 611 1.19 -7.63 -35.72
N LYS A 612 1.79 -8.71 -36.22
CA LYS A 612 1.05 -9.88 -36.69
C LYS A 612 0.20 -10.53 -35.60
N LEU A 613 0.75 -10.60 -34.37
CA LEU A 613 0.04 -11.14 -33.21
C LEU A 613 -1.23 -10.31 -32.92
N LEU A 614 -1.15 -8.98 -32.93
CA LEU A 614 -2.28 -8.10 -32.74
C LEU A 614 -3.30 -8.16 -33.88
N GLU A 615 -2.86 -8.27 -35.14
CA GLU A 615 -3.74 -8.44 -36.31
C GLU A 615 -4.55 -9.73 -36.21
N SER A 616 -3.90 -10.84 -35.84
CA SER A 616 -4.58 -12.14 -35.68
C SER A 616 -5.69 -12.12 -34.61
N VAL A 617 -5.58 -11.21 -33.64
CA VAL A 617 -6.57 -11.02 -32.56
C VAL A 617 -7.73 -10.10 -33.04
N GLY A 618 -7.43 -9.12 -33.91
CA GLY A 618 -8.42 -8.22 -34.48
C GLY A 618 -9.39 -8.91 -35.48
N ASP A 619 -8.87 -9.82 -36.28
CA ASP A 619 -9.67 -10.57 -37.29
C ASP A 619 -10.66 -11.59 -36.68
N GLN A 620 -10.45 -12.01 -35.44
CA GLN A 620 -11.35 -12.95 -34.75
C GLN A 620 -12.60 -12.28 -34.11
N ARG A 621 -12.79 -10.97 -34.28
CA ARG A 621 -13.99 -10.24 -33.81
C ARG A 621 -15.20 -10.33 -34.71
N ALA A 622 -15.17 -11.09 -35.79
CA ALA A 622 -16.33 -11.34 -36.67
C ALA A 622 -16.73 -12.81 -36.60
N PRO A 623 -17.69 -13.16 -35.72
CA PRO A 623 -18.77 -14.05 -36.16
C PRO A 623 -20.09 -13.36 -35.96
N THR A 624 -20.86 -13.48 -36.99
CA THR A 624 -22.26 -13.22 -37.19
C THR A 624 -23.16 -13.45 -35.99
#